data_0cab213a31e3f0f39379e32e52c7587c
#
_entry.id   0cab213a31e3f0f39379e32e52c7587c
#
_cell.length_a   1.000
_cell.length_b   1.000
_cell.length_c   1.000
_cell.angle_alpha   90.00
_cell.angle_beta   90.00
_cell.angle_gamma   90.00
#
_symmetry.space_group_name_H-M   'P 1'
#
loop_
_entity.id
_entity.type
_entity.pdbx_description
1 polymer ?
#
loop_
_entity_poly.entity_id
_entity_poly.type
_entity_poly.pdbx_seq_one_letter_code
_entity_poly.pdbx_strand_id
1 'polypeptide(L)'
;MDNNVILNNLKEILSSRGISQRDFASMIGKSETVVSRWFSGKVAMSQNSISSIEQALGESIVKSNVKRKVALISGITGQDGSFLAEFLLEKGYEVHGIMRRSSSFNTGRIEHLYLDEWVRDMKQQRTINLHYGDMTDSSSLVRILQYVKPDEIYNLAAQSHVKVSFDCPEYTAEADAVGTLRLLEAIRILGMEKTCRIYQASTSELYGKVQEIPQTETTPFYPRSPYGVAKQYAFWIIKNYREAYGFFAVNGILFNHESERRGETFVTRKITIAASRIAQGMQDKLYLGNLNSLRDWGYAKDYVECMWLMLQHEVPEDFVIATGHYHSVREFCTLAFKEVGIELRWEGEGVNEKGIDIKTNKVLVEVDPKYFRPAEVDQLLGDPTKAKNVLGWNPQKTSFEDLVRLMVRHDMKFVKKLKVQADIDKLSV
;
A
#
# COMPACT_ATOMS: atom_id res chain seq x y z
N MET A 1 -33.73 -0.57 -11.22
CA MET A 1 -32.73 -0.37 -12.30
C MET A 1 -33.43 0.36 -13.44
N ASP A 2 -32.75 1.35 -14.02
CA ASP A 2 -33.32 2.11 -15.14
C ASP A 2 -33.27 1.26 -16.41
N ASN A 3 -34.45 0.93 -16.94
CA ASN A 3 -34.60 0.10 -18.15
C ASN A 3 -33.92 0.73 -19.39
N ASN A 4 -33.78 2.06 -19.41
CA ASN A 4 -33.09 2.75 -20.51
C ASN A 4 -31.60 2.48 -20.54
N VAL A 5 -30.97 2.34 -19.37
CA VAL A 5 -29.54 1.98 -19.25
C VAL A 5 -29.30 0.57 -19.78
N ILE A 6 -30.15 -0.38 -19.39
CA ILE A 6 -30.07 -1.77 -19.85
C ILE A 6 -30.24 -1.85 -21.38
N LEU A 7 -31.17 -1.11 -21.91
CA LEU A 7 -31.45 -1.03 -23.36
C LEU A 7 -30.26 -0.45 -24.15
N ASN A 8 -29.64 0.61 -23.63
CA ASN A 8 -28.49 1.22 -24.28
C ASN A 8 -27.31 0.29 -24.31
N ASN A 9 -27.02 -0.36 -23.19
CA ASN A 9 -25.95 -1.37 -23.10
C ASN A 9 -26.20 -2.52 -24.11
N LEU A 10 -27.41 -3.04 -24.16
CA LEU A 10 -27.78 -4.09 -25.11
C LEU A 10 -27.56 -3.64 -26.55
N LYS A 11 -27.99 -2.40 -26.92
CA LYS A 11 -27.76 -1.85 -28.25
C LYS A 11 -26.28 -1.74 -28.61
N GLU A 12 -25.45 -1.30 -27.68
CA GLU A 12 -24.00 -1.21 -27.89
C GLU A 12 -23.38 -2.59 -28.13
N ILE A 13 -23.75 -3.60 -27.33
CA ILE A 13 -23.26 -4.97 -27.49
C ILE A 13 -23.66 -5.53 -28.87
N LEU A 14 -24.89 -5.40 -29.25
CA LEU A 14 -25.36 -5.90 -30.53
C LEU A 14 -24.70 -5.19 -31.71
N SER A 15 -24.53 -3.87 -31.62
CA SER A 15 -23.84 -3.07 -32.64
C SER A 15 -22.37 -3.47 -32.78
N SER A 16 -21.66 -3.65 -31.68
CA SER A 16 -20.22 -4.05 -31.68
C SER A 16 -20.00 -5.45 -32.25
N ARG A 17 -20.99 -6.34 -32.16
CA ARG A 17 -20.95 -7.70 -32.70
C ARG A 17 -21.56 -7.84 -34.07
N GLY A 18 -22.09 -6.77 -34.68
CA GLY A 18 -22.77 -6.81 -35.97
C GLY A 18 -24.06 -7.63 -35.96
N ILE A 19 -24.71 -7.80 -34.80
CA ILE A 19 -25.93 -8.61 -34.64
C ILE A 19 -27.14 -7.71 -34.95
N SER A 20 -27.92 -8.07 -35.99
CA SER A 20 -29.15 -7.35 -36.30
C SER A 20 -30.23 -7.63 -35.24
N GLN A 21 -31.23 -6.72 -35.14
CA GLN A 21 -32.37 -6.89 -34.24
C GLN A 21 -33.13 -8.19 -34.51
N ARG A 22 -33.20 -8.61 -35.76
CA ARG A 22 -33.86 -9.84 -36.20
C ARG A 22 -33.10 -11.06 -35.73
N ASP A 23 -31.74 -11.10 -35.94
CA ASP A 23 -30.90 -12.20 -35.51
C ASP A 23 -30.88 -12.33 -33.99
N PHE A 24 -30.85 -11.18 -33.32
CA PHE A 24 -30.96 -11.17 -31.87
C PHE A 24 -32.28 -11.74 -31.36
N ALA A 25 -33.43 -11.37 -31.97
CA ALA A 25 -34.73 -11.94 -31.61
C ALA A 25 -34.74 -13.48 -31.75
N SER A 26 -34.17 -13.98 -32.85
CA SER A 26 -33.99 -15.42 -33.07
C SER A 26 -33.10 -16.05 -32.01
N MET A 27 -31.96 -15.43 -31.67
CA MET A 27 -30.98 -15.95 -30.70
C MET A 27 -31.62 -16.14 -29.31
N ILE A 28 -32.49 -15.25 -28.87
CA ILE A 28 -33.14 -15.31 -27.54
C ILE A 28 -34.53 -15.98 -27.56
N GLY A 29 -34.94 -16.53 -28.72
CA GLY A 29 -36.24 -17.22 -28.86
C GLY A 29 -37.47 -16.31 -28.70
N LYS A 30 -37.36 -15.03 -29.08
CA LYS A 30 -38.47 -14.04 -29.00
C LYS A 30 -38.86 -13.56 -30.40
N SER A 31 -40.10 -13.07 -30.53
CA SER A 31 -40.52 -12.43 -31.78
C SER A 31 -39.87 -11.06 -31.96
N GLU A 32 -39.64 -10.66 -33.22
CA GLU A 32 -39.13 -9.32 -33.56
C GLU A 32 -40.00 -8.19 -32.98
N THR A 33 -41.29 -8.41 -32.89
CA THR A 33 -42.26 -7.46 -32.31
C THR A 33 -41.96 -7.21 -30.81
N VAL A 34 -41.61 -8.22 -30.05
CA VAL A 34 -41.27 -8.09 -28.63
C VAL A 34 -39.96 -7.30 -28.47
N VAL A 35 -38.94 -7.65 -29.23
CA VAL A 35 -37.64 -6.96 -29.21
C VAL A 35 -37.78 -5.50 -29.64
N SER A 36 -38.59 -5.22 -30.70
CA SER A 36 -38.88 -3.85 -31.14
C SER A 36 -39.58 -3.01 -30.08
N ARG A 37 -40.50 -3.60 -29.30
CA ARG A 37 -41.15 -2.92 -28.17
C ARG A 37 -40.18 -2.59 -27.03
N TRP A 38 -39.22 -3.48 -26.75
CA TRP A 38 -38.14 -3.17 -25.81
C TRP A 38 -37.29 -2.02 -26.31
N PHE A 39 -36.81 -2.07 -27.54
CA PHE A 39 -35.93 -1.06 -28.14
C PHE A 39 -36.57 0.32 -28.32
N SER A 40 -37.90 0.36 -28.45
CA SER A 40 -38.66 1.61 -28.49
C SER A 40 -39.04 2.13 -27.09
N GLY A 41 -38.66 1.44 -26.01
CA GLY A 41 -39.01 1.80 -24.64
C GLY A 41 -40.49 1.60 -24.27
N LYS A 42 -41.30 1.01 -25.16
CA LYS A 42 -42.75 0.80 -24.95
C LYS A 42 -43.05 -0.28 -23.90
N VAL A 43 -42.12 -1.20 -23.68
CA VAL A 43 -42.23 -2.29 -22.69
C VAL A 43 -40.87 -2.49 -22.00
N ALA A 44 -40.88 -2.55 -20.69
CA ALA A 44 -39.70 -2.88 -19.92
C ALA A 44 -39.34 -4.39 -20.04
N MET A 45 -38.05 -4.71 -20.04
CA MET A 45 -37.60 -6.10 -19.98
C MET A 45 -37.84 -6.67 -18.58
N SER A 46 -38.43 -7.86 -18.51
CA SER A 46 -38.52 -8.60 -17.22
C SER A 46 -37.17 -9.14 -16.79
N GLN A 47 -37.01 -9.42 -15.50
CA GLN A 47 -35.79 -10.02 -14.98
C GLN A 47 -35.41 -11.36 -15.67
N ASN A 48 -36.43 -12.17 -15.97
CA ASN A 48 -36.20 -13.44 -16.70
C ASN A 48 -35.74 -13.18 -18.14
N SER A 49 -36.23 -12.13 -18.78
CA SER A 49 -35.78 -11.75 -20.13
C SER A 49 -34.35 -11.26 -20.12
N ILE A 50 -33.97 -10.48 -19.12
CA ILE A 50 -32.60 -9.99 -18.92
C ILE A 50 -31.65 -11.21 -18.74
N SER A 51 -31.95 -12.13 -17.82
CA SER A 51 -31.14 -13.32 -17.58
C SER A 51 -30.98 -14.21 -18.84
N SER A 52 -32.06 -14.36 -19.63
CA SER A 52 -32.00 -15.11 -20.89
C SER A 52 -31.11 -14.43 -21.93
N ILE A 53 -31.15 -13.09 -22.00
CA ILE A 53 -30.34 -12.29 -22.91
C ILE A 53 -28.86 -12.40 -22.50
N GLU A 54 -28.54 -12.25 -21.22
CA GLU A 54 -27.18 -12.37 -20.69
C GLU A 54 -26.60 -13.75 -20.95
N GLN A 55 -27.39 -14.80 -20.76
CA GLN A 55 -26.99 -16.18 -21.07
C GLN A 55 -26.69 -16.37 -22.58
N ALA A 56 -27.55 -15.82 -23.45
CA ALA A 56 -27.37 -15.92 -24.91
C ALA A 56 -26.18 -15.13 -25.42
N LEU A 57 -25.90 -13.97 -24.84
CA LEU A 57 -24.76 -13.11 -25.20
C LEU A 57 -23.44 -13.52 -24.52
N GLY A 58 -23.50 -14.29 -23.45
CA GLY A 58 -22.33 -14.65 -22.64
C GLY A 58 -21.74 -13.47 -21.84
N GLU A 59 -22.49 -12.36 -21.71
CA GLU A 59 -22.08 -11.17 -20.96
C GLU A 59 -23.29 -10.43 -20.36
N SER A 60 -23.04 -9.67 -19.29
CA SER A 60 -24.10 -8.92 -18.60
C SER A 60 -24.50 -7.65 -19.37
N ILE A 61 -25.81 -7.51 -19.64
CA ILE A 61 -26.40 -6.25 -20.15
C ILE A 61 -26.80 -5.31 -19.02
N VAL A 62 -26.80 -5.78 -17.79
CA VAL A 62 -26.97 -5.01 -16.55
C VAL A 62 -25.60 -4.49 -16.13
N LYS A 63 -24.93 -3.73 -17.01
CA LYS A 63 -23.79 -2.92 -16.56
C LYS A 63 -24.38 -1.89 -15.60
N SER A 64 -24.11 -2.07 -14.31
CA SER A 64 -24.38 -1.02 -13.35
C SER A 64 -23.60 0.21 -13.79
N ASN A 65 -24.29 1.29 -14.18
CA ASN A 65 -23.72 2.63 -14.30
C ASN A 65 -23.37 3.18 -12.89
N VAL A 66 -22.84 2.35 -12.02
CA VAL A 66 -22.16 2.82 -10.82
C VAL A 66 -20.85 3.38 -11.34
N LYS A 67 -20.77 4.70 -11.48
CA LYS A 67 -19.51 5.40 -11.73
C LYS A 67 -18.49 4.82 -10.76
N ARG A 68 -17.48 4.13 -11.29
CA ARG A 68 -16.40 3.60 -10.44
C ARG A 68 -15.74 4.77 -9.74
N LYS A 69 -15.47 4.64 -8.45
CA LYS A 69 -14.60 5.59 -7.78
C LYS A 69 -13.21 5.53 -8.37
N VAL A 70 -12.61 6.68 -8.57
CA VAL A 70 -11.26 6.83 -9.10
C VAL A 70 -10.31 7.11 -7.94
N ALA A 71 -9.29 6.28 -7.77
CA ALA A 71 -8.26 6.45 -6.76
C ALA A 71 -6.91 6.79 -7.39
N LEU A 72 -6.19 7.77 -6.82
CA LEU A 72 -4.83 8.12 -7.19
C LEU A 72 -3.89 7.81 -6.02
N ILE A 73 -2.88 6.98 -6.26
CA ILE A 73 -1.88 6.58 -5.26
C ILE A 73 -0.53 7.19 -5.64
N SER A 74 0.01 8.11 -4.84
CA SER A 74 1.42 8.47 -4.92
C SER A 74 2.26 7.42 -4.20
N GLY A 75 3.46 7.10 -4.72
CA GLY A 75 4.27 6.03 -4.13
C GLY A 75 3.75 4.61 -4.36
N ILE A 76 3.01 4.38 -5.44
CA ILE A 76 2.38 3.09 -5.79
C ILE A 76 3.38 1.94 -5.89
N THR A 77 4.65 2.21 -6.22
CA THR A 77 5.72 1.20 -6.31
C THR A 77 6.28 0.77 -4.95
N GLY A 78 5.86 1.43 -3.87
CA GLY A 78 6.23 1.08 -2.50
C GLY A 78 5.51 -0.16 -1.97
N GLN A 79 5.86 -0.57 -0.74
CA GLN A 79 5.18 -1.66 -0.04
C GLN A 79 3.67 -1.39 0.05
N ASP A 80 3.30 -0.30 0.71
CA ASP A 80 1.90 0.04 0.99
C ASP A 80 1.13 0.38 -0.28
N GLY A 81 1.76 1.12 -1.20
CA GLY A 81 1.15 1.48 -2.48
C GLY A 81 0.77 0.26 -3.30
N SER A 82 1.60 -0.79 -3.31
CA SER A 82 1.32 -2.02 -4.05
C SER A 82 0.19 -2.84 -3.43
N PHE A 83 0.10 -2.96 -2.10
CA PHE A 83 -1.03 -3.62 -1.42
C PHE A 83 -2.32 -2.81 -1.53
N LEU A 84 -2.24 -1.49 -1.41
CA LEU A 84 -3.40 -0.62 -1.56
C LEU A 84 -3.97 -0.68 -2.99
N ALA A 85 -3.10 -0.74 -4.00
CA ALA A 85 -3.54 -0.90 -5.39
C ALA A 85 -4.33 -2.20 -5.59
N GLU A 86 -3.83 -3.34 -5.08
CA GLU A 86 -4.56 -4.62 -5.09
C GLU A 86 -5.91 -4.50 -4.38
N PHE A 87 -5.91 -3.98 -3.17
CA PHE A 87 -7.10 -3.82 -2.34
C PHE A 87 -8.19 -2.95 -3.01
N LEU A 88 -7.80 -1.83 -3.63
CA LEU A 88 -8.74 -0.95 -4.33
C LEU A 88 -9.25 -1.56 -5.63
N LEU A 89 -8.42 -2.29 -6.38
CA LEU A 89 -8.86 -3.05 -7.56
C LEU A 89 -9.90 -4.11 -7.17
N GLU A 90 -9.67 -4.86 -6.07
CA GLU A 90 -10.64 -5.83 -5.54
C GLU A 90 -11.97 -5.16 -5.17
N LYS A 91 -11.94 -3.94 -4.61
CA LYS A 91 -13.12 -3.14 -4.30
C LYS A 91 -13.79 -2.50 -5.54
N GLY A 92 -13.22 -2.65 -6.71
CA GLY A 92 -13.80 -2.18 -7.97
C GLY A 92 -13.47 -0.74 -8.35
N TYR A 93 -12.47 -0.13 -7.71
CA TYR A 93 -11.97 1.19 -8.12
C TYR A 93 -11.28 1.15 -9.48
N GLU A 94 -11.28 2.30 -10.14
CA GLU A 94 -10.29 2.63 -11.16
C GLU A 94 -9.07 3.19 -10.44
N VAL A 95 -7.91 2.50 -10.59
CA VAL A 95 -6.70 2.80 -9.82
C VAL A 95 -5.64 3.43 -10.73
N HIS A 96 -5.20 4.61 -10.33
CA HIS A 96 -4.11 5.36 -10.93
C HIS A 96 -2.94 5.45 -9.95
N GLY A 97 -1.72 5.39 -10.46
CA GLY A 97 -0.52 5.51 -9.65
C GLY A 97 0.46 6.54 -10.16
N ILE A 98 1.04 7.33 -9.26
CA ILE A 98 2.17 8.21 -9.57
C ILE A 98 3.45 7.42 -9.33
N MET A 99 4.27 7.33 -10.38
CA MET A 99 5.56 6.66 -10.38
C MET A 99 6.66 7.67 -10.74
N ARG A 100 7.69 7.76 -9.88
CA ARG A 100 8.85 8.61 -10.16
C ARG A 100 9.71 8.00 -11.26
N ARG A 101 10.19 8.82 -12.17
CA ARG A 101 11.17 8.39 -13.18
C ARG A 101 12.47 7.97 -12.49
N SER A 102 12.91 6.77 -12.77
CA SER A 102 14.17 6.21 -12.28
C SER A 102 14.89 5.50 -13.44
N SER A 103 16.21 5.53 -13.44
CA SER A 103 17.04 4.74 -14.36
C SER A 103 17.07 3.25 -13.99
N SER A 104 16.76 2.89 -12.76
CA SER A 104 16.59 1.51 -12.32
C SER A 104 15.11 1.14 -12.27
N PHE A 105 14.80 -0.14 -12.58
CA PHE A 105 13.44 -0.66 -12.46
C PHE A 105 13.01 -0.70 -10.98
N ASN A 106 11.88 -0.07 -10.67
CA ASN A 106 11.29 -0.03 -9.32
C ASN A 106 9.85 -0.57 -9.29
N THR A 107 9.41 -1.23 -10.35
CA THR A 107 8.04 -1.73 -10.54
C THR A 107 7.80 -3.14 -10.03
N GLY A 108 8.82 -3.86 -9.58
CA GLY A 108 8.72 -5.28 -9.22
C GLY A 108 7.58 -5.66 -8.26
N ARG A 109 7.12 -4.70 -7.40
CA ARG A 109 5.99 -4.93 -6.50
C ARG A 109 4.63 -4.82 -7.17
N ILE A 110 4.55 -4.22 -8.35
CA ILE A 110 3.29 -3.94 -9.08
C ILE A 110 3.24 -4.55 -10.48
N GLU A 111 4.28 -5.24 -10.93
CA GLU A 111 4.33 -5.83 -12.29
C GLU A 111 3.15 -6.75 -12.58
N HIS A 112 2.68 -7.49 -11.61
CA HIS A 112 1.51 -8.37 -11.74
C HIS A 112 0.17 -7.62 -11.87
N LEU A 113 0.16 -6.31 -11.58
CA LEU A 113 -1.01 -5.43 -11.70
C LEU A 113 -0.97 -4.58 -12.98
N TYR A 114 0.18 -4.53 -13.66
CA TYR A 114 0.38 -3.73 -14.84
C TYR A 114 0.40 -4.64 -16.08
N LEU A 115 -0.54 -4.40 -16.98
CA LEU A 115 -0.59 -5.05 -18.28
C LEU A 115 -0.56 -3.97 -19.35
N ASP A 116 0.08 -4.28 -20.48
CA ASP A 116 -0.05 -3.50 -21.70
C ASP A 116 -1.53 -3.31 -22.06
N GLU A 117 -1.91 -2.13 -22.56
CA GLU A 117 -3.32 -1.80 -22.86
C GLU A 117 -3.98 -2.85 -23.73
N TRP A 118 -3.27 -3.32 -24.74
CA TRP A 118 -3.78 -4.33 -25.67
C TRP A 118 -4.05 -5.68 -24.98
N VAL A 119 -3.16 -6.12 -24.08
CA VAL A 119 -3.34 -7.34 -23.28
C VAL A 119 -4.46 -7.19 -22.27
N ARG A 120 -4.58 -5.99 -21.69
CA ARG A 120 -5.65 -5.64 -20.76
C ARG A 120 -7.02 -5.78 -21.39
N ASP A 121 -7.19 -5.19 -22.60
CA ASP A 121 -8.46 -5.19 -23.31
C ASP A 121 -8.85 -6.61 -23.76
N MET A 122 -7.88 -7.43 -24.19
CA MET A 122 -8.13 -8.83 -24.53
C MET A 122 -8.54 -9.69 -23.35
N LYS A 123 -7.97 -9.45 -22.15
CA LYS A 123 -8.24 -10.26 -20.95
C LYS A 123 -9.38 -9.73 -20.09
N GLN A 124 -9.93 -8.55 -20.39
CA GLN A 124 -10.90 -7.83 -19.57
C GLN A 124 -10.51 -7.74 -18.09
N GLN A 125 -9.20 -7.72 -17.83
CA GLN A 125 -8.65 -7.75 -16.50
C GLN A 125 -8.52 -6.32 -15.93
N ARG A 126 -8.89 -6.14 -14.67
CA ARG A 126 -8.66 -4.87 -13.97
C ARG A 126 -7.17 -4.68 -13.73
N THR A 127 -6.65 -3.55 -14.17
CA THR A 127 -5.24 -3.18 -14.06
C THR A 127 -5.09 -1.76 -13.53
N ILE A 128 -3.87 -1.40 -13.14
CA ILE A 128 -3.52 -0.05 -12.72
C ILE A 128 -3.12 0.82 -13.92
N ASN A 129 -3.38 2.13 -13.80
CA ASN A 129 -2.91 3.14 -14.75
C ASN A 129 -1.73 3.91 -14.14
N LEU A 130 -0.58 3.92 -14.79
CA LEU A 130 0.65 4.53 -14.26
C LEU A 130 0.93 5.88 -14.93
N HIS A 131 1.30 6.87 -14.12
CA HIS A 131 1.68 8.21 -14.55
C HIS A 131 3.07 8.56 -14.03
N TYR A 132 3.92 9.11 -14.88
CA TYR A 132 5.19 9.69 -14.44
C TYR A 132 4.96 11.05 -13.79
N GLY A 133 5.38 11.17 -12.53
CA GLY A 133 5.31 12.39 -11.73
C GLY A 133 6.23 12.33 -10.52
N ASP A 134 6.51 13.48 -9.94
CA ASP A 134 7.36 13.61 -8.75
C ASP A 134 6.73 14.61 -7.77
N MET A 135 6.80 14.33 -6.48
CA MET A 135 6.30 15.24 -5.43
C MET A 135 7.09 16.56 -5.39
N THR A 136 8.26 16.59 -6.02
CA THR A 136 9.09 17.81 -6.15
C THR A 136 8.73 18.64 -7.38
N ASP A 137 7.81 18.17 -8.24
CA ASP A 137 7.40 18.83 -9.49
C ASP A 137 5.89 19.13 -9.49
N SER A 138 5.54 20.39 -9.17
CA SER A 138 4.16 20.86 -9.13
C SER A 138 3.44 20.73 -10.48
N SER A 139 4.14 20.93 -11.60
CA SER A 139 3.54 20.89 -12.93
C SER A 139 3.08 19.49 -13.30
N SER A 140 3.85 18.46 -12.93
CA SER A 140 3.46 17.07 -13.14
C SER A 140 2.23 16.69 -12.30
N LEU A 141 2.16 17.16 -11.04
CA LEU A 141 1.02 16.91 -10.15
C LEU A 141 -0.27 17.54 -10.70
N VAL A 142 -0.23 18.81 -11.10
CA VAL A 142 -1.41 19.50 -11.69
C VAL A 142 -1.89 18.77 -12.94
N ARG A 143 -1.00 18.41 -13.86
CA ARG A 143 -1.34 17.68 -15.09
C ARG A 143 -1.97 16.33 -14.80
N ILE A 144 -1.42 15.54 -13.85
CA ILE A 144 -1.97 14.23 -13.49
C ILE A 144 -3.36 14.38 -12.87
N LEU A 145 -3.52 15.29 -11.91
CA LEU A 145 -4.81 15.53 -11.25
C LEU A 145 -5.88 16.02 -12.24
N GLN A 146 -5.52 16.91 -13.17
CA GLN A 146 -6.43 17.40 -14.21
C GLN A 146 -6.90 16.27 -15.14
N TYR A 147 -6.02 15.31 -15.44
CA TYR A 147 -6.33 14.16 -16.29
C TYR A 147 -7.15 13.12 -15.54
N VAL A 148 -6.71 12.71 -14.34
CA VAL A 148 -7.30 11.61 -13.57
C VAL A 148 -8.61 11.99 -12.90
N LYS A 149 -8.71 13.23 -12.35
CA LYS A 149 -9.86 13.73 -11.56
C LYS A 149 -10.29 12.72 -10.47
N PRO A 150 -9.39 12.37 -9.54
CA PRO A 150 -9.64 11.32 -8.56
C PRO A 150 -10.73 11.72 -7.56
N ASP A 151 -11.53 10.75 -7.15
CA ASP A 151 -12.45 10.85 -6.01
C ASP A 151 -11.69 10.72 -4.68
N GLU A 152 -10.58 9.94 -4.68
CA GLU A 152 -9.74 9.66 -3.51
C GLU A 152 -8.25 9.71 -3.87
N ILE A 153 -7.46 10.36 -3.04
CA ILE A 153 -6.00 10.41 -3.16
C ILE A 153 -5.36 9.79 -1.92
N TYR A 154 -4.43 8.87 -2.15
CA TYR A 154 -3.60 8.26 -1.11
C TYR A 154 -2.16 8.72 -1.31
N ASN A 155 -1.72 9.69 -0.49
CA ASN A 155 -0.37 10.21 -0.55
C ASN A 155 0.58 9.38 0.30
N LEU A 156 1.22 8.40 -0.35
CA LEU A 156 2.18 7.46 0.26
C LEU A 156 3.62 7.72 -0.19
N ALA A 157 3.83 8.65 -1.14
CA ALA A 157 5.17 8.98 -1.64
C ALA A 157 6.00 9.67 -0.55
N ALA A 158 7.18 9.15 -0.31
CA ALA A 158 8.13 9.72 0.64
C ALA A 158 9.56 9.19 0.40
N GLN A 159 10.54 9.95 0.86
CA GLN A 159 11.86 9.43 1.22
C GLN A 159 11.74 8.83 2.64
N SER A 160 11.34 7.58 2.78
CA SER A 160 10.91 6.98 4.04
C SER A 160 12.03 6.35 4.89
N HIS A 161 13.27 6.35 4.41
CA HIS A 161 14.37 5.73 5.15
C HIS A 161 14.99 6.73 6.12
N VAL A 162 14.69 6.59 7.42
CA VAL A 162 15.10 7.53 8.48
C VAL A 162 16.61 7.82 8.48
N LYS A 163 17.48 6.80 8.38
CA LYS A 163 18.93 7.01 8.34
C LYS A 163 19.37 7.84 7.13
N VAL A 164 18.82 7.56 5.95
CA VAL A 164 19.15 8.30 4.71
C VAL A 164 18.71 9.76 4.80
N SER A 165 17.70 10.10 5.61
CA SER A 165 17.29 11.49 5.78
C SER A 165 18.37 12.37 6.44
N PHE A 166 19.31 11.79 7.18
CA PHE A 166 20.47 12.52 7.71
C PHE A 166 21.51 12.81 6.63
N ASP A 167 21.60 11.94 5.61
CA ASP A 167 22.53 12.11 4.49
C ASP A 167 21.94 13.03 3.40
N CYS A 168 20.61 13.05 3.25
CA CYS A 168 19.89 13.81 2.22
C CYS A 168 18.72 14.62 2.82
N PRO A 169 18.96 15.54 3.77
CA PRO A 169 17.89 16.23 4.50
C PRO A 169 17.07 17.18 3.61
N GLU A 170 17.69 17.87 2.68
CA GLU A 170 17.00 18.80 1.76
C GLU A 170 16.03 18.05 0.84
N TYR A 171 16.50 16.97 0.21
CA TYR A 171 15.64 16.14 -0.64
C TYR A 171 14.47 15.54 0.17
N THR A 172 14.73 15.11 1.41
CA THR A 172 13.69 14.61 2.30
C THR A 172 12.65 15.69 2.59
N ALA A 173 13.06 16.91 2.90
CA ALA A 173 12.15 18.04 3.11
C ALA A 173 11.35 18.38 1.84
N GLU A 174 12.00 18.43 0.68
CA GLU A 174 11.36 18.75 -0.59
C GLU A 174 10.31 17.70 -1.00
N ALA A 175 10.61 16.41 -0.85
CA ALA A 175 9.70 15.34 -1.23
C ALA A 175 8.56 15.16 -0.22
N ASP A 176 8.88 15.11 1.07
CA ASP A 176 7.95 14.67 2.12
C ASP A 176 7.13 15.84 2.68
N ALA A 177 7.74 17.02 2.89
CA ALA A 177 7.07 18.18 3.44
C ALA A 177 6.46 19.06 2.33
N VAL A 178 7.31 19.68 1.53
CA VAL A 178 6.87 20.61 0.47
C VAL A 178 6.10 19.89 -0.63
N GLY A 179 6.42 18.62 -0.90
CA GLY A 179 5.68 17.77 -1.83
C GLY A 179 4.21 17.58 -1.42
N THR A 180 3.94 17.42 -0.14
CA THR A 180 2.56 17.38 0.37
C THR A 180 1.84 18.70 0.15
N LEU A 181 2.48 19.84 0.39
CA LEU A 181 1.92 21.16 0.10
C LEU A 181 1.65 21.32 -1.41
N ARG A 182 2.58 20.92 -2.28
CA ARG A 182 2.38 20.98 -3.75
C ARG A 182 1.15 20.19 -4.20
N LEU A 183 0.93 19.02 -3.61
CA LEU A 183 -0.24 18.20 -3.90
C LEU A 183 -1.54 18.91 -3.48
N LEU A 184 -1.58 19.49 -2.28
CA LEU A 184 -2.74 20.24 -1.78
C LEU A 184 -3.03 21.47 -2.64
N GLU A 185 -1.99 22.23 -3.02
CA GLU A 185 -2.14 23.39 -3.91
C GLU A 185 -2.59 22.98 -5.30
N ALA A 186 -2.10 21.87 -5.85
CA ALA A 186 -2.57 21.36 -7.14
C ALA A 186 -4.07 21.02 -7.11
N ILE A 187 -4.56 20.42 -6.02
CA ILE A 187 -5.99 20.13 -5.81
C ILE A 187 -6.80 21.43 -5.71
N ARG A 188 -6.30 22.41 -4.96
CA ARG A 188 -6.93 23.73 -4.79
C ARG A 188 -7.00 24.54 -6.10
N ILE A 189 -5.90 24.56 -6.86
CA ILE A 189 -5.83 25.21 -8.18
C ILE A 189 -6.88 24.64 -9.14
N LEU A 190 -7.16 23.32 -9.05
CA LEU A 190 -8.12 22.62 -9.89
C LEU A 190 -9.55 22.68 -9.36
N GLY A 191 -9.81 23.31 -8.21
CA GLY A 191 -11.14 23.42 -7.59
C GLY A 191 -11.70 22.08 -7.13
N MET A 192 -10.84 21.14 -6.71
CA MET A 192 -11.23 19.78 -6.33
C MET A 192 -11.34 19.58 -4.80
N GLU A 193 -11.15 20.61 -4.00
CA GLU A 193 -11.08 20.57 -2.53
C GLU A 193 -12.35 20.03 -1.86
N LYS A 194 -13.51 20.10 -2.54
CA LYS A 194 -14.78 19.59 -2.02
C LYS A 194 -15.20 18.23 -2.60
N THR A 195 -14.53 17.79 -3.65
CA THR A 195 -14.91 16.56 -4.39
C THR A 195 -13.91 15.42 -4.22
N CYS A 196 -12.68 15.73 -3.79
CA CYS A 196 -11.62 14.76 -3.63
C CYS A 196 -11.27 14.57 -2.15
N ARG A 197 -11.26 13.32 -1.68
CA ARG A 197 -10.82 12.96 -0.32
C ARG A 197 -9.35 12.60 -0.32
N ILE A 198 -8.61 13.02 0.71
CA ILE A 198 -7.15 12.87 0.77
C ILE A 198 -6.74 12.13 2.02
N TYR A 199 -6.02 11.04 1.84
CA TYR A 199 -5.27 10.35 2.90
C TYR A 199 -3.80 10.74 2.80
N GLN A 200 -3.23 11.19 3.92
CA GLN A 200 -1.80 11.45 4.08
C GLN A 200 -1.17 10.37 4.96
N ALA A 201 -0.20 9.65 4.43
CA ALA A 201 0.63 8.78 5.24
C ALA A 201 1.51 9.62 6.16
N SER A 202 1.16 9.66 7.43
CA SER A 202 1.97 10.20 8.51
C SER A 202 2.79 9.06 9.16
N THR A 203 3.41 9.28 10.30
CA THR A 203 4.37 8.33 10.87
C THR A 203 4.47 8.44 12.39
N SER A 204 4.73 7.34 13.09
CA SER A 204 5.09 7.33 14.51
C SER A 204 6.42 8.07 14.82
N GLU A 205 7.27 8.32 13.81
CA GLU A 205 8.50 9.11 13.97
C GLU A 205 8.22 10.60 14.31
N LEU A 206 6.96 11.06 14.21
CA LEU A 206 6.54 12.38 14.74
C LEU A 206 6.72 12.45 16.25
N TYR A 207 6.45 11.37 16.97
CA TYR A 207 6.56 11.33 18.44
C TYR A 207 8.02 11.40 18.91
N GLY A 208 8.95 10.80 18.16
CA GLY A 208 10.39 10.90 18.33
C GLY A 208 10.86 10.68 19.78
N LYS A 209 11.21 11.77 20.50
CA LYS A 209 11.44 11.71 21.96
C LYS A 209 10.09 11.63 22.65
N VAL A 210 9.65 10.42 22.89
CA VAL A 210 8.32 10.09 23.39
C VAL A 210 7.95 10.86 24.66
N GLN A 211 6.78 11.51 24.67
CA GLN A 211 6.27 12.29 25.80
C GLN A 211 5.24 11.51 26.63
N GLU A 212 4.57 10.54 26.01
CA GLU A 212 3.52 9.70 26.61
C GLU A 212 3.61 8.27 26.06
N ILE A 213 3.17 7.30 26.83
CA ILE A 213 3.11 5.87 26.45
C ILE A 213 1.78 5.29 26.96
N PRO A 214 0.96 4.69 26.09
CA PRO A 214 1.09 4.64 24.63
C PRO A 214 0.85 6.01 23.96
N GLN A 215 1.30 6.17 22.71
CA GLN A 215 1.07 7.37 21.93
C GLN A 215 -0.33 7.36 21.31
N THR A 216 -1.01 8.50 21.41
CA THR A 216 -2.35 8.78 20.87
C THR A 216 -2.30 9.91 19.83
N GLU A 217 -3.44 10.24 19.25
CA GLU A 217 -3.59 11.36 18.31
C GLU A 217 -3.31 12.74 18.94
N THR A 218 -3.33 12.82 20.28
CA THR A 218 -3.11 14.07 21.05
C THR A 218 -1.73 14.15 21.70
N THR A 219 -0.97 13.07 21.68
CA THR A 219 0.40 13.05 22.23
C THR A 219 1.29 14.08 21.50
N PRO A 220 1.99 14.96 22.23
CA PRO A 220 2.86 15.96 21.63
C PRO A 220 3.97 15.35 20.78
N PHE A 221 4.24 15.96 19.63
CA PHE A 221 5.31 15.56 18.73
C PHE A 221 6.67 16.12 19.14
N TYR A 222 7.72 15.29 19.04
CA TYR A 222 9.11 15.70 19.26
C TYR A 222 10.04 14.92 18.31
N PRO A 223 10.00 15.19 16.99
CA PRO A 223 10.74 14.39 16.01
C PRO A 223 12.25 14.42 16.25
N ARG A 224 12.91 13.30 15.93
CA ARG A 224 14.34 13.07 16.16
C ARG A 224 15.14 12.83 14.88
N SER A 225 14.53 13.11 13.72
CA SER A 225 15.19 12.95 12.42
C SER A 225 14.69 13.99 11.41
N PRO A 226 15.48 14.32 10.36
CA PRO A 226 15.00 15.16 9.27
C PRO A 226 13.73 14.61 8.60
N TYR A 227 13.60 13.27 8.49
CA TYR A 227 12.37 12.62 8.05
C TYR A 227 11.19 12.93 8.95
N GLY A 228 11.34 12.75 10.28
CA GLY A 228 10.27 13.06 11.24
C GLY A 228 9.84 14.52 11.18
N VAL A 229 10.79 15.46 11.05
CA VAL A 229 10.50 16.91 10.91
C VAL A 229 9.74 17.18 9.61
N ALA A 230 10.13 16.60 8.49
CA ALA A 230 9.44 16.76 7.21
C ALA A 230 8.02 16.21 7.26
N LYS A 231 7.83 15.05 7.88
CA LYS A 231 6.51 14.46 8.10
C LYS A 231 5.65 15.25 9.08
N GLN A 232 6.25 15.91 10.07
CA GLN A 232 5.52 16.82 10.96
C GLN A 232 4.99 18.05 10.20
N TYR A 233 5.76 18.63 9.30
CA TYR A 233 5.24 19.66 8.43
C TYR A 233 4.04 19.15 7.61
N ALA A 234 4.20 17.97 6.97
CA ALA A 234 3.13 17.35 6.18
C ALA A 234 1.86 17.11 7.02
N PHE A 235 1.98 16.62 8.25
CA PHE A 235 0.86 16.43 9.17
C PHE A 235 0.10 17.74 9.42
N TRP A 236 0.82 18.80 9.78
CA TRP A 236 0.19 20.07 10.14
C TRP A 236 -0.36 20.82 8.92
N ILE A 237 0.24 20.72 7.76
CA ILE A 237 -0.30 21.36 6.57
C ILE A 237 -1.60 20.69 6.10
N ILE A 238 -1.72 19.37 6.21
CA ILE A 238 -2.97 18.63 5.98
C ILE A 238 -4.07 19.13 6.92
N LYS A 239 -3.78 19.24 8.22
CA LYS A 239 -4.72 19.74 9.22
C LYS A 239 -5.12 21.19 8.93
N ASN A 240 -4.15 22.04 8.60
CA ASN A 240 -4.41 23.43 8.25
C ASN A 240 -5.34 23.56 7.03
N TYR A 241 -5.11 22.80 5.96
CA TYR A 241 -5.95 22.84 4.76
C TYR A 241 -7.37 22.29 5.02
N ARG A 242 -7.49 21.28 5.87
CA ARG A 242 -8.78 20.80 6.34
C ARG A 242 -9.58 21.92 7.04
N GLU A 243 -8.95 22.63 7.96
CA GLU A 243 -9.57 23.69 8.76
C GLU A 243 -9.80 24.99 7.96
N ALA A 244 -8.80 25.44 7.18
CA ALA A 244 -8.86 26.70 6.46
C ALA A 244 -9.69 26.65 5.17
N TYR A 245 -9.61 25.58 4.41
CA TYR A 245 -10.22 25.45 3.09
C TYR A 245 -11.34 24.40 3.02
N GLY A 246 -11.55 23.65 4.11
CA GLY A 246 -12.59 22.60 4.21
C GLY A 246 -12.33 21.40 3.29
N PHE A 247 -11.07 21.02 3.13
CA PHE A 247 -10.69 19.77 2.51
C PHE A 247 -11.18 18.58 3.32
N PHE A 248 -11.57 17.50 2.65
CA PHE A 248 -11.63 16.21 3.31
C PHE A 248 -10.22 15.60 3.28
N ALA A 249 -9.40 15.93 4.27
CA ALA A 249 -8.01 15.52 4.34
C ALA A 249 -7.69 14.96 5.74
N VAL A 250 -7.10 13.75 5.79
CA VAL A 250 -6.87 12.99 7.02
C VAL A 250 -5.42 12.53 7.11
N ASN A 251 -4.88 12.43 8.33
CA ASN A 251 -3.57 11.86 8.59
C ASN A 251 -3.71 10.49 9.24
N GLY A 252 -3.12 9.46 8.66
CA GLY A 252 -2.88 8.18 9.34
C GLY A 252 -1.50 8.20 9.98
N ILE A 253 -1.43 8.21 11.31
CA ILE A 253 -0.17 8.16 12.06
C ILE A 253 0.26 6.70 12.14
N LEU A 254 0.99 6.27 11.12
CA LEU A 254 1.37 4.88 10.93
C LEU A 254 2.51 4.49 11.87
N PHE A 255 2.29 3.45 12.67
CA PHE A 255 3.35 2.73 13.34
C PHE A 255 4.04 1.76 12.38
N ASN A 256 5.11 1.10 12.81
CA ASN A 256 5.86 0.24 11.90
C ASN A 256 4.97 -0.87 11.35
N HIS A 257 4.98 -1.04 10.05
CA HIS A 257 4.23 -2.10 9.37
C HIS A 257 5.08 -2.73 8.28
N GLU A 258 5.10 -4.02 8.30
CA GLU A 258 6.07 -4.85 7.61
C GLU A 258 5.37 -5.84 6.69
N SER A 259 6.10 -6.38 5.74
CA SER A 259 5.61 -7.44 4.86
C SER A 259 6.75 -8.09 4.08
N GLU A 260 6.41 -9.08 3.29
CA GLU A 260 7.27 -9.68 2.28
C GLU A 260 7.69 -8.69 1.17
N ARG A 261 7.04 -7.50 1.10
CA ARG A 261 7.36 -6.42 0.15
C ARG A 261 8.14 -5.27 0.79
N ARG A 262 8.53 -5.40 2.05
CA ARG A 262 9.34 -4.39 2.75
C ARG A 262 10.67 -4.19 2.02
N GLY A 263 11.21 -2.96 2.04
CA GLY A 263 12.54 -2.68 1.51
C GLY A 263 13.62 -3.47 2.25
N GLU A 264 14.58 -4.04 1.53
CA GLU A 264 15.59 -4.98 2.08
C GLU A 264 16.55 -4.34 3.09
N THR A 265 16.66 -3.01 3.08
CA THR A 265 17.51 -2.24 4.02
C THR A 265 16.84 -1.99 5.37
N PHE A 266 15.53 -2.21 5.50
CA PHE A 266 14.83 -2.10 6.78
C PHE A 266 15.11 -3.30 7.68
N VAL A 267 15.19 -3.06 9.00
CA VAL A 267 15.68 -4.03 9.99
C VAL A 267 14.98 -5.39 9.93
N THR A 268 13.66 -5.40 9.83
CA THR A 268 12.85 -6.62 9.76
C THR A 268 13.18 -7.45 8.53
N ARG A 269 13.18 -6.81 7.35
CA ARG A 269 13.49 -7.50 6.10
C ARG A 269 14.95 -7.91 6.00
N LYS A 270 15.87 -7.09 6.53
CA LYS A 270 17.27 -7.44 6.67
C LYS A 270 17.45 -8.72 7.49
N ILE A 271 16.69 -8.88 8.59
CA ILE A 271 16.73 -10.07 9.45
C ILE A 271 16.20 -11.30 8.69
N THR A 272 15.02 -11.20 8.05
CA THR A 272 14.40 -12.36 7.40
C THR A 272 15.20 -12.85 6.18
N ILE A 273 15.80 -11.95 5.40
CA ILE A 273 16.70 -12.30 4.31
C ILE A 273 17.98 -12.94 4.84
N ALA A 274 18.61 -12.37 5.89
CA ALA A 274 19.82 -12.90 6.46
C ALA A 274 19.61 -14.29 7.09
N ALA A 275 18.54 -14.49 7.87
CA ALA A 275 18.18 -15.79 8.42
C ALA A 275 18.00 -16.84 7.29
N SER A 276 17.34 -16.47 6.20
CA SER A 276 17.13 -17.31 5.03
C SER A 276 18.45 -17.64 4.31
N ARG A 277 19.35 -16.66 4.15
CA ARG A 277 20.68 -16.86 3.53
C ARG A 277 21.59 -17.74 4.40
N ILE A 278 21.60 -17.51 5.71
CA ILE A 278 22.39 -18.29 6.68
C ILE A 278 21.92 -19.74 6.65
N ALA A 279 20.63 -20.00 6.72
CA ALA A 279 20.05 -21.35 6.64
C ALA A 279 20.40 -22.09 5.33
N GLN A 280 20.67 -21.36 4.25
CA GLN A 280 21.06 -21.94 2.96
C GLN A 280 22.59 -21.91 2.69
N GLY A 281 23.40 -21.50 3.68
CA GLY A 281 24.85 -21.44 3.57
C GLY A 281 25.36 -20.36 2.61
N MET A 282 24.58 -19.29 2.39
CA MET A 282 24.95 -18.16 1.51
C MET A 282 25.44 -16.93 2.29
N GLN A 283 25.39 -16.97 3.60
CA GLN A 283 25.84 -15.88 4.49
C GLN A 283 26.27 -16.49 5.82
N ASP A 284 27.34 -15.96 6.43
CA ASP A 284 27.87 -16.47 7.68
C ASP A 284 27.25 -15.80 8.91
N LYS A 285 27.05 -14.48 8.87
CA LYS A 285 26.60 -13.68 10.01
C LYS A 285 25.64 -12.56 9.60
N LEU A 286 24.77 -12.17 10.54
CA LEU A 286 23.94 -10.99 10.50
C LEU A 286 24.46 -9.93 11.46
N TYR A 287 24.63 -8.70 11.00
CA TYR A 287 25.02 -7.56 11.84
C TYR A 287 23.83 -6.64 12.04
N LEU A 288 23.49 -6.33 13.30
CA LEU A 288 22.36 -5.47 13.70
C LEU A 288 22.85 -4.29 14.55
N GLY A 289 21.99 -3.31 14.77
CA GLY A 289 22.18 -2.24 15.75
C GLY A 289 21.61 -2.61 17.12
N ASN A 290 20.86 -1.68 17.73
CA ASN A 290 20.27 -1.88 19.05
C ASN A 290 19.20 -2.98 19.05
N LEU A 291 19.50 -4.10 19.69
CA LEU A 291 18.58 -5.26 19.80
C LEU A 291 17.45 -5.03 20.79
N ASN A 292 17.58 -4.06 21.69
CA ASN A 292 16.57 -3.73 22.70
C ASN A 292 15.52 -2.72 22.22
N SER A 293 15.70 -2.12 21.04
CA SER A 293 14.72 -1.19 20.49
C SER A 293 13.35 -1.85 20.38
N LEU A 294 12.33 -1.20 20.94
CA LEU A 294 10.95 -1.67 20.95
C LEU A 294 10.15 -0.99 19.87
N ARG A 295 9.42 -1.76 19.07
CA ARG A 295 8.59 -1.26 17.98
C ARG A 295 7.25 -1.98 17.96
N ASP A 296 6.20 -1.24 17.66
CA ASP A 296 4.90 -1.77 17.31
C ASP A 296 4.93 -2.16 15.83
N TRP A 297 4.90 -3.45 15.53
CA TRP A 297 4.96 -3.98 14.18
C TRP A 297 3.65 -4.66 13.78
N GLY A 298 3.00 -4.12 12.74
CA GLY A 298 1.83 -4.73 12.12
C GLY A 298 2.09 -5.22 10.70
N TYR A 299 1.10 -5.85 10.09
CA TYR A 299 1.15 -6.29 8.71
C TYR A 299 0.64 -5.19 7.76
N ALA A 300 1.43 -4.82 6.77
CA ALA A 300 1.13 -3.72 5.85
C ALA A 300 -0.23 -3.89 5.12
N LYS A 301 -0.62 -5.13 4.81
CA LYS A 301 -1.92 -5.41 4.18
C LYS A 301 -3.11 -5.08 5.09
N ASP A 302 -2.96 -5.22 6.40
CA ASP A 302 -4.01 -4.84 7.36
C ASP A 302 -4.08 -3.31 7.50
N TYR A 303 -2.94 -2.62 7.36
CA TYR A 303 -2.85 -1.17 7.45
C TYR A 303 -3.49 -0.45 6.26
N VAL A 304 -3.35 -0.98 5.03
CA VAL A 304 -3.99 -0.36 3.85
C VAL A 304 -5.51 -0.40 3.92
N GLU A 305 -6.11 -1.38 4.61
CA GLU A 305 -7.53 -1.38 4.89
C GLU A 305 -7.94 -0.20 5.78
N CYS A 306 -7.15 0.12 6.80
CA CYS A 306 -7.40 1.29 7.66
C CYS A 306 -7.32 2.59 6.86
N MET A 307 -6.32 2.73 5.98
CA MET A 307 -6.19 3.89 5.10
C MET A 307 -7.47 4.12 4.28
N TRP A 308 -8.04 3.04 3.75
CA TRP A 308 -9.29 3.12 2.99
C TRP A 308 -10.49 3.46 3.89
N LEU A 309 -10.61 2.82 5.06
CA LEU A 309 -11.69 3.10 6.03
C LEU A 309 -11.73 4.57 6.44
N MET A 310 -10.57 5.20 6.65
CA MET A 310 -10.47 6.62 6.99
C MET A 310 -11.08 7.54 5.92
N LEU A 311 -10.94 7.18 4.65
CA LEU A 311 -11.57 7.93 3.55
C LEU A 311 -13.04 7.56 3.31
N GLN A 312 -13.56 6.50 3.91
CA GLN A 312 -14.99 6.19 3.87
C GLN A 312 -15.77 6.82 5.03
N HIS A 313 -15.07 7.26 6.09
CA HIS A 313 -15.69 7.92 7.23
C HIS A 313 -16.33 9.27 6.83
N GLU A 314 -17.35 9.71 7.57
CA GLU A 314 -18.07 10.94 7.23
C GLU A 314 -17.30 12.21 7.62
N VAL A 315 -16.55 12.14 8.72
CA VAL A 315 -15.80 13.27 9.29
C VAL A 315 -14.30 13.08 9.04
N PRO A 316 -13.59 14.11 8.51
CA PRO A 316 -12.15 14.03 8.32
C PRO A 316 -11.41 14.16 9.65
N GLU A 317 -10.88 13.06 10.16
CA GLU A 317 -10.13 12.99 11.40
C GLU A 317 -8.79 12.28 11.22
N ASP A 318 -7.87 12.51 12.17
CA ASP A 318 -6.57 11.84 12.21
C ASP A 318 -6.66 10.62 13.13
N PHE A 319 -5.93 9.54 12.77
CA PHE A 319 -5.95 8.27 13.49
C PHE A 319 -4.56 7.70 13.69
N VAL A 320 -4.30 7.18 14.89
CA VAL A 320 -3.16 6.30 15.17
C VAL A 320 -3.47 4.93 14.58
N ILE A 321 -2.58 4.45 13.72
CA ILE A 321 -2.66 3.14 13.08
C ILE A 321 -1.52 2.27 13.62
N ALA A 322 -1.82 1.43 14.59
CA ALA A 322 -0.88 0.63 15.37
C ALA A 322 -1.51 -0.70 15.78
N THR A 323 -0.71 -1.67 16.22
CA THR A 323 -1.26 -2.93 16.78
C THR A 323 -1.61 -2.81 18.25
N GLY A 324 -0.99 -1.87 18.97
CA GLY A 324 -1.09 -1.73 20.43
C GLY A 324 -0.14 -2.65 21.20
N HIS A 325 0.77 -3.33 20.50
CA HIS A 325 1.77 -4.21 21.09
C HIS A 325 3.15 -3.90 20.52
N TYR A 326 4.16 -3.94 21.35
CA TYR A 326 5.54 -3.78 20.89
C TYR A 326 6.36 -5.04 21.12
N HIS A 327 7.34 -5.22 20.28
CA HIS A 327 8.32 -6.30 20.34
C HIS A 327 9.74 -5.75 20.15
N SER A 328 10.73 -6.42 20.71
CA SER A 328 12.13 -6.05 20.53
C SER A 328 12.67 -6.57 19.19
N VAL A 329 13.72 -5.91 18.69
CA VAL A 329 14.48 -6.42 17.52
C VAL A 329 15.02 -7.83 17.80
N ARG A 330 15.41 -8.11 19.05
CA ARG A 330 15.85 -9.44 19.48
C ARG A 330 14.77 -10.49 19.33
N GLU A 331 13.52 -10.20 19.77
CA GLU A 331 12.38 -11.13 19.61
C GLU A 331 12.10 -11.43 18.14
N PHE A 332 12.05 -10.39 17.32
CA PHE A 332 11.86 -10.55 15.87
C PHE A 332 12.96 -11.44 15.26
N CYS A 333 14.22 -11.18 15.61
CA CYS A 333 15.36 -11.95 15.14
C CYS A 333 15.28 -13.42 15.59
N THR A 334 14.97 -13.66 16.87
CA THR A 334 14.85 -15.01 17.45
C THR A 334 13.76 -15.82 16.73
N LEU A 335 12.59 -15.21 16.49
CA LEU A 335 11.50 -15.86 15.77
C LEU A 335 11.87 -16.13 14.31
N ALA A 336 12.53 -15.19 13.63
CA ALA A 336 12.94 -15.35 12.24
C ALA A 336 13.93 -16.52 12.07
N PHE A 337 14.90 -16.65 12.97
CA PHE A 337 15.86 -17.77 12.95
C PHE A 337 15.17 -19.09 13.31
N LYS A 338 14.26 -19.09 14.28
CA LYS A 338 13.46 -20.29 14.62
C LYS A 338 12.66 -20.80 13.44
N GLU A 339 12.07 -19.92 12.63
CA GLU A 339 11.25 -20.31 11.45
C GLU A 339 12.10 -20.99 10.36
N VAL A 340 13.41 -20.73 10.29
CA VAL A 340 14.34 -21.44 9.40
C VAL A 340 15.01 -22.66 10.07
N GLY A 341 14.59 -23.04 11.26
CA GLY A 341 15.09 -24.22 12.00
C GLY A 341 16.38 -24.01 12.79
N ILE A 342 16.73 -22.74 13.06
CA ILE A 342 17.90 -22.36 13.86
C ILE A 342 17.41 -21.77 15.18
N GLU A 343 17.83 -22.38 16.30
CA GLU A 343 17.54 -21.87 17.65
C GLU A 343 18.71 -21.04 18.17
N LEU A 344 18.43 -19.77 18.47
CA LEU A 344 19.42 -18.84 19.00
C LEU A 344 19.39 -18.78 20.53
N ARG A 345 20.57 -18.82 21.18
CA ARG A 345 20.78 -18.29 22.52
C ARG A 345 21.53 -16.98 22.44
N TRP A 346 21.26 -16.08 23.37
CA TRP A 346 21.89 -14.77 23.42
C TRP A 346 22.89 -14.69 24.54
N GLU A 347 24.08 -14.16 24.26
CA GLU A 347 25.15 -13.98 25.22
C GLU A 347 25.77 -12.59 25.10
N GLY A 348 26.18 -12.01 26.24
CA GLY A 348 26.70 -10.65 26.30
C GLY A 348 25.59 -9.59 26.38
N GLU A 349 25.99 -8.32 26.39
CA GLU A 349 25.09 -7.17 26.50
C GLU A 349 25.57 -6.03 25.59
N GLY A 350 24.60 -5.20 25.12
CA GLY A 350 24.87 -4.01 24.31
C GLY A 350 25.62 -4.34 23.03
N VAL A 351 26.78 -3.69 22.82
CA VAL A 351 27.60 -3.90 21.61
C VAL A 351 28.32 -5.25 21.59
N ASN A 352 28.43 -5.93 22.74
CA ASN A 352 29.08 -7.24 22.86
C ASN A 352 28.07 -8.39 22.76
N GLU A 353 26.79 -8.11 22.59
CA GLU A 353 25.72 -9.11 22.50
C GLU A 353 25.83 -9.93 21.22
N LYS A 354 25.64 -11.24 21.33
CA LYS A 354 25.76 -12.21 20.24
C LYS A 354 24.61 -13.20 20.26
N GLY A 355 24.07 -13.49 19.10
CA GLY A 355 23.15 -14.60 18.86
C GLY A 355 23.93 -15.83 18.38
N ILE A 356 23.86 -16.91 19.14
CA ILE A 356 24.60 -18.13 18.91
C ILE A 356 23.65 -19.27 18.62
N ASP A 357 23.90 -20.02 17.56
CA ASP A 357 23.16 -21.25 17.25
C ASP A 357 23.41 -22.32 18.31
N ILE A 358 22.38 -22.78 18.98
CA ILE A 358 22.45 -23.77 20.05
C ILE A 358 23.06 -25.09 19.57
N LYS A 359 22.79 -25.50 18.33
CA LYS A 359 23.24 -26.79 17.78
C LYS A 359 24.71 -26.78 17.37
N THR A 360 25.17 -25.71 16.73
CA THR A 360 26.50 -25.65 16.13
C THR A 360 27.49 -24.83 16.95
N ASN A 361 27.04 -24.13 17.96
CA ASN A 361 27.77 -23.17 18.77
C ASN A 361 28.43 -22.03 17.95
N LYS A 362 27.92 -21.77 16.73
CA LYS A 362 28.42 -20.69 15.87
C LYS A 362 27.74 -19.38 16.22
N VAL A 363 28.49 -18.29 16.20
CA VAL A 363 27.96 -16.93 16.30
C VAL A 363 27.33 -16.56 14.95
N LEU A 364 26.03 -16.35 14.91
CA LEU A 364 25.27 -16.01 13.71
C LEU A 364 24.79 -14.56 13.69
N VAL A 365 24.64 -13.92 14.86
CA VAL A 365 24.22 -12.52 14.97
C VAL A 365 25.21 -11.78 15.85
N GLU A 366 25.64 -10.60 15.41
CA GLU A 366 26.51 -9.68 16.17
C GLU A 366 25.95 -8.25 16.10
N VAL A 367 26.21 -7.48 17.15
CA VAL A 367 25.90 -6.05 17.18
C VAL A 367 27.05 -5.26 16.55
N ASP A 368 26.74 -4.33 15.66
CA ASP A 368 27.72 -3.42 15.05
C ASP A 368 27.26 -1.97 15.25
N PRO A 369 28.06 -1.15 15.98
CA PRO A 369 27.72 0.25 16.29
C PRO A 369 27.41 1.13 15.06
N LYS A 370 27.92 0.79 13.89
CA LYS A 370 27.62 1.56 12.65
C LYS A 370 26.15 1.56 12.25
N TYR A 371 25.36 0.60 12.79
CA TYR A 371 23.91 0.53 12.56
C TYR A 371 23.08 1.30 13.59
N PHE A 372 23.71 1.93 14.60
CA PHE A 372 23.01 2.84 15.50
C PHE A 372 22.64 4.13 14.79
N ARG A 373 21.51 4.72 15.17
CA ARG A 373 21.10 6.02 14.64
C ARG A 373 21.80 7.15 15.41
N PRO A 374 22.07 8.31 14.78
CA PRO A 374 22.63 9.50 15.47
C PRO A 374 21.75 9.97 16.63
N ALA A 375 20.42 9.81 16.50
CA ALA A 375 19.46 10.07 17.56
C ALA A 375 18.48 8.88 17.60
N GLU A 376 18.63 8.03 18.61
CA GLU A 376 17.82 6.82 18.75
C GLU A 376 16.41 7.15 19.29
N VAL A 377 15.45 6.34 18.88
CA VAL A 377 14.10 6.29 19.44
C VAL A 377 13.94 4.95 20.13
N ASP A 378 13.86 4.95 21.45
CA ASP A 378 13.94 3.74 22.27
C ASP A 378 12.67 2.89 22.13
N GLN A 379 11.49 3.51 22.17
CA GLN A 379 10.23 2.78 22.08
C GLN A 379 9.14 3.60 21.40
N LEU A 380 8.34 2.90 20.59
CA LEU A 380 7.13 3.43 19.95
C LEU A 380 6.02 2.40 20.17
N LEU A 381 4.96 2.82 20.88
CA LEU A 381 3.76 2.03 21.17
C LEU A 381 2.53 2.87 20.90
N GLY A 382 1.79 2.55 19.84
CA GLY A 382 0.58 3.28 19.47
C GLY A 382 -0.67 2.77 20.19
N ASP A 383 -1.60 3.68 20.49
CA ASP A 383 -2.95 3.31 20.95
C ASP A 383 -3.92 3.33 19.76
N PRO A 384 -4.35 2.16 19.26
CA PRO A 384 -5.28 2.07 18.13
C PRO A 384 -6.75 2.22 18.53
N THR A 385 -7.06 2.57 19.78
CA THR A 385 -8.42 2.56 20.33
C THR A 385 -9.38 3.41 19.51
N LYS A 386 -8.97 4.59 19.06
CA LYS A 386 -9.79 5.44 18.20
C LYS A 386 -10.09 4.78 16.85
N ALA A 387 -9.09 4.26 16.17
CA ALA A 387 -9.28 3.58 14.89
C ALA A 387 -10.18 2.34 15.01
N LYS A 388 -10.05 1.57 16.11
CA LYS A 388 -10.93 0.42 16.40
C LYS A 388 -12.37 0.84 16.60
N ASN A 389 -12.62 1.84 17.44
CA ASN A 389 -13.96 2.22 17.86
C ASN A 389 -14.71 3.02 16.79
N VAL A 390 -14.03 3.90 16.07
CA VAL A 390 -14.64 4.80 15.08
C VAL A 390 -14.73 4.17 13.70
N LEU A 391 -13.67 3.48 13.26
CA LEU A 391 -13.60 2.90 11.93
C LEU A 391 -13.97 1.41 11.90
N GLY A 392 -14.09 0.75 13.05
CA GLY A 392 -14.27 -0.70 13.14
C GLY A 392 -13.06 -1.49 12.64
N TRP A 393 -11.89 -0.86 12.60
CA TRP A 393 -10.68 -1.51 12.11
C TRP A 393 -10.13 -2.52 13.12
N ASN A 394 -9.70 -3.69 12.63
CA ASN A 394 -9.03 -4.70 13.45
C ASN A 394 -7.53 -4.70 13.20
N PRO A 395 -6.70 -4.17 14.12
CA PRO A 395 -5.24 -4.12 13.97
C PRO A 395 -4.53 -5.47 14.14
N GLN A 396 -5.26 -6.48 14.59
CA GLN A 396 -4.70 -7.81 14.94
C GLN A 396 -5.25 -8.93 14.03
N LYS A 397 -5.55 -8.63 12.76
CA LYS A 397 -5.89 -9.67 11.79
C LYS A 397 -4.73 -10.64 11.58
N THR A 398 -3.51 -10.08 11.56
CA THR A 398 -2.27 -10.84 11.44
C THR A 398 -1.48 -10.69 12.75
N SER A 399 -1.17 -11.81 13.42
CA SER A 399 -0.35 -11.81 14.64
C SER A 399 1.10 -11.48 14.31
N PHE A 400 1.87 -11.08 15.33
CA PHE A 400 3.30 -10.81 15.17
C PHE A 400 4.07 -12.05 14.69
N GLU A 401 3.77 -13.22 15.25
CA GLU A 401 4.38 -14.48 14.85
C GLU A 401 4.03 -14.85 13.41
N ASP A 402 2.77 -14.64 12.99
CA ASP A 402 2.35 -14.91 11.61
C ASP A 402 3.02 -13.95 10.62
N LEU A 403 3.19 -12.68 11.00
CA LEU A 403 3.93 -11.69 10.20
C LEU A 403 5.38 -12.14 9.98
N VAL A 404 6.10 -12.51 11.04
CA VAL A 404 7.49 -12.99 10.94
C VAL A 404 7.55 -14.25 10.07
N ARG A 405 6.65 -15.20 10.31
CA ARG A 405 6.55 -16.46 9.53
C ARG A 405 6.31 -16.19 8.05
N LEU A 406 5.37 -15.30 7.72
CA LEU A 406 5.05 -14.92 6.35
C LEU A 406 6.27 -14.34 5.64
N MET A 407 6.96 -13.40 6.28
CA MET A 407 8.15 -12.75 5.72
C MET A 407 9.28 -13.76 5.50
N VAL A 408 9.58 -14.60 6.49
CA VAL A 408 10.64 -15.63 6.38
C VAL A 408 10.31 -16.65 5.28
N ARG A 409 9.10 -17.16 5.20
CA ARG A 409 8.69 -18.11 4.15
C ARG A 409 8.81 -17.53 2.75
N HIS A 410 8.49 -16.26 2.58
CA HIS A 410 8.70 -15.56 1.32
C HIS A 410 10.20 -15.49 1.00
N ASP A 411 11.02 -15.06 1.96
CA ASP A 411 12.45 -14.85 1.76
C ASP A 411 13.22 -16.15 1.57
N MET A 412 12.81 -17.24 2.21
CA MET A 412 13.34 -18.57 1.92
C MET A 412 13.15 -18.98 0.45
N LYS A 413 11.97 -18.70 -0.13
CA LYS A 413 11.71 -18.96 -1.56
C LYS A 413 12.55 -18.04 -2.46
N PHE A 414 12.64 -16.77 -2.08
CA PHE A 414 13.43 -15.77 -2.81
C PHE A 414 14.92 -16.14 -2.82
N VAL A 415 15.51 -16.42 -1.66
CA VAL A 415 16.92 -16.80 -1.50
C VAL A 415 17.23 -18.11 -2.21
N LYS A 416 16.31 -19.09 -2.18
CA LYS A 416 16.48 -20.34 -2.92
C LYS A 416 16.58 -20.11 -4.43
N LYS A 417 15.77 -19.19 -4.99
CA LYS A 417 15.87 -18.81 -6.41
C LYS A 417 17.23 -18.17 -6.72
N LEU A 418 17.69 -17.25 -5.86
CA LEU A 418 19.00 -16.61 -6.02
C LEU A 418 20.15 -17.62 -5.97
N LYS A 419 20.08 -18.63 -5.09
CA LYS A 419 21.08 -19.69 -5.01
C LYS A 419 21.15 -20.51 -6.29
N VAL A 420 20.00 -20.95 -6.80
CA VAL A 420 19.93 -21.69 -8.07
C VAL A 420 20.49 -20.86 -9.21
N GLN A 421 20.15 -19.57 -9.31
CA GLN A 421 20.71 -18.69 -10.34
C GLN A 421 22.23 -18.57 -10.23
N ALA A 422 22.75 -18.35 -9.02
CA ALA A 422 24.20 -18.27 -8.79
C ALA A 422 24.95 -19.57 -9.14
N ASP A 423 24.32 -20.72 -8.94
CA ASP A 423 24.89 -22.02 -9.30
C ASP A 423 24.89 -22.24 -10.83
N ILE A 424 23.83 -21.78 -11.54
CA ILE A 424 23.76 -21.79 -13.01
C ILE A 424 24.85 -20.85 -13.59
N ASP A 425 24.97 -19.63 -13.05
CA ASP A 425 25.94 -18.65 -13.53
C ASP A 425 27.40 -19.17 -13.41
N LYS A 426 27.69 -19.95 -12.35
CA LYS A 426 29.02 -20.62 -12.19
C LYS A 426 29.28 -21.71 -13.20
N LEU A 427 28.23 -22.34 -13.75
CA LEU A 427 28.37 -23.41 -14.75
C LEU A 427 28.50 -22.85 -16.18
N SER A 428 28.21 -21.56 -16.36
CA SER A 428 28.26 -20.87 -17.66
C SER A 428 29.57 -20.10 -17.89
N VAL A 429 30.53 -20.16 -16.94
CA VAL A 429 31.89 -19.63 -17.01
C VAL A 429 32.86 -20.80 -17.12
#